data_006f7ddd8b499e58ec1d5e3da1624971
#
_entry.id   006f7ddd8b499e58ec1d5e3da1624971
#
_cell.length_a   1.000
_cell.length_b   1.000
_cell.length_c   1.000
_cell.angle_alpha   90.00
_cell.angle_beta   90.00
_cell.angle_gamma   90.00
#
_symmetry.space_group_name_H-M   'P 1'
#
loop_
_entity.id
_entity.type
_entity.pdbx_description
1 polymer ?
#
loop_
_entity_poly.entity_id
_entity_poly.type
_entity_poly.pdbx_seq_one_letter_code
_entity_poly.pdbx_strand_id
1 'polypeptide(L)'
;MSEDKGNGKGAGAGAGTSAARARLLATATRIFYAEGIHAVGVDRIVSEAEVTRATLYRHFAGKEELVLACLGQVDQGMRAGVEAAVREAGPSAADAVRAVAGFITGGIRSEGFRGCAFLNAAVEYPDPDHPVHQAVLAHRQWFLERVTELLAEVAGEPAEEAGHDFVMLRDGAMAAGCLSDPELVSATFLRGVDGVLRALEK
;
A
#
# COMPACT_ATOMS: atom_id res chain seq x y z
N MET A 1 -21.69 -43.82 37.98
CA MET A 1 -20.36 -43.42 37.45
C MET A 1 -20.52 -43.41 35.94
N SER A 2 -20.76 -42.23 35.39
CA SER A 2 -20.85 -42.02 33.95
C SER A 2 -19.78 -40.99 33.60
N GLU A 3 -18.77 -41.40 32.81
CA GLU A 3 -17.67 -40.55 32.37
C GLU A 3 -18.15 -39.68 31.22
N ASP A 4 -18.05 -38.39 31.42
CA ASP A 4 -18.26 -37.34 30.41
C ASP A 4 -17.00 -37.25 29.51
N LYS A 5 -17.15 -37.60 28.22
CA LYS A 5 -16.13 -37.40 27.22
C LYS A 5 -16.34 -36.03 26.58
N GLY A 6 -15.68 -35.00 27.11
CA GLY A 6 -15.64 -33.66 26.59
C GLY A 6 -15.06 -33.59 25.17
N ASN A 7 -15.80 -32.96 24.28
CA ASN A 7 -15.56 -32.73 22.86
C ASN A 7 -14.53 -31.61 22.65
N GLY A 8 -13.27 -31.97 22.37
CA GLY A 8 -12.17 -31.03 22.06
C GLY A 8 -11.90 -30.91 20.56
N LYS A 9 -12.84 -30.40 19.72
CA LYS A 9 -12.65 -30.33 18.27
C LYS A 9 -12.90 -28.95 17.61
N GLY A 10 -12.97 -27.88 18.38
CA GLY A 10 -13.32 -26.54 17.84
C GLY A 10 -12.16 -25.58 17.51
N ALA A 11 -11.03 -25.69 18.19
CA ALA A 11 -9.97 -24.67 18.10
C ALA A 11 -8.99 -24.82 16.91
N GLY A 12 -8.80 -26.03 16.38
CA GLY A 12 -7.83 -26.28 15.31
C GLY A 12 -8.29 -25.86 13.91
N ALA A 13 -9.59 -25.88 13.63
CA ALA A 13 -10.11 -25.56 12.30
C ALA A 13 -10.06 -24.04 12.00
N GLY A 14 -10.31 -23.18 12.96
CA GLY A 14 -10.27 -21.73 12.79
C GLY A 14 -8.85 -21.18 12.57
N ALA A 15 -7.87 -21.70 13.29
CA ALA A 15 -6.47 -21.31 13.16
C ALA A 15 -5.89 -21.72 11.79
N GLY A 16 -6.17 -22.93 11.31
CA GLY A 16 -5.75 -23.41 10.00
C GLY A 16 -6.37 -22.61 8.84
N THR A 17 -7.62 -22.20 8.99
CA THR A 17 -8.35 -21.37 8.01
C THR A 17 -7.75 -19.97 7.92
N SER A 18 -7.45 -19.33 9.06
CA SER A 18 -6.77 -18.03 9.12
C SER A 18 -5.37 -18.08 8.51
N ALA A 19 -4.59 -19.13 8.78
CA ALA A 19 -3.26 -19.31 8.21
C ALA A 19 -3.30 -19.50 6.68
N ALA A 20 -4.26 -20.26 6.14
CA ALA A 20 -4.41 -20.43 4.70
C ALA A 20 -4.78 -19.12 4.01
N ARG A 21 -5.68 -18.32 4.59
CA ARG A 21 -6.03 -16.99 4.07
C ARG A 21 -4.82 -16.06 4.05
N ALA A 22 -4.02 -16.04 5.13
CA ALA A 22 -2.81 -15.23 5.21
C ALA A 22 -1.78 -15.63 4.14
N ARG A 23 -1.54 -16.94 3.91
CA ARG A 23 -0.65 -17.41 2.84
C ARG A 23 -1.13 -17.00 1.46
N LEU A 24 -2.43 -17.19 1.15
CA LEU A 24 -3.03 -16.76 -0.11
C LEU A 24 -2.80 -15.27 -0.35
N LEU A 25 -3.07 -14.44 0.67
CA LEU A 25 -2.94 -13.01 0.57
C LEU A 25 -1.49 -12.57 0.36
N ALA A 26 -0.56 -13.08 1.17
CA ALA A 26 0.87 -12.78 1.04
C ALA A 26 1.43 -13.21 -0.32
N THR A 27 1.08 -14.42 -0.78
CA THR A 27 1.51 -14.94 -2.08
C THR A 27 0.93 -14.11 -3.22
N ALA A 28 -0.37 -13.83 -3.21
CA ALA A 28 -1.02 -13.05 -4.25
C ALA A 28 -0.47 -11.62 -4.31
N THR A 29 -0.29 -10.95 -3.18
CA THR A 29 0.29 -9.60 -3.12
C THR A 29 1.67 -9.57 -3.77
N ARG A 30 2.54 -10.50 -3.43
CA ARG A 30 3.89 -10.60 -4.00
C ARG A 30 3.86 -10.83 -5.51
N ILE A 31 3.05 -11.79 -5.98
CA ILE A 31 3.03 -12.17 -7.41
C ILE A 31 2.36 -11.08 -8.25
N PHE A 32 1.25 -10.52 -7.80
CA PHE A 32 0.57 -9.42 -8.48
C PHE A 32 1.47 -8.20 -8.62
N TYR A 33 2.22 -7.88 -7.57
CA TYR A 33 3.17 -6.77 -7.62
C TYR A 33 4.34 -7.02 -8.57
N ALA A 34 4.85 -8.25 -8.60
CA ALA A 34 5.99 -8.62 -9.44
C ALA A 34 5.64 -8.74 -10.94
N GLU A 35 4.45 -9.23 -11.29
CA GLU A 35 4.14 -9.70 -12.63
C GLU A 35 2.90 -9.06 -13.25
N GLY A 36 2.14 -8.29 -12.47
CA GLY A 36 0.87 -7.70 -12.88
C GLY A 36 -0.33 -8.58 -12.52
N ILE A 37 -1.46 -7.92 -12.30
CA ILE A 37 -2.66 -8.61 -11.81
C ILE A 37 -3.27 -9.47 -12.91
N HIS A 38 -3.42 -8.93 -14.13
CA HIS A 38 -4.08 -9.66 -15.22
C HIS A 38 -3.26 -10.85 -15.72
N ALA A 39 -1.93 -10.76 -15.69
CA ALA A 39 -1.03 -11.81 -16.13
C ALA A 39 -1.06 -13.07 -15.24
N VAL A 40 -1.48 -12.95 -13.98
CA VAL A 40 -1.41 -14.02 -12.99
C VAL A 40 -2.75 -14.75 -12.85
N GLY A 41 -2.78 -16.04 -13.12
CA GLY A 41 -3.96 -16.90 -12.94
C GLY A 41 -4.11 -17.41 -11.50
N VAL A 42 -5.35 -17.72 -11.12
CA VAL A 42 -5.68 -18.31 -9.79
C VAL A 42 -4.91 -19.60 -9.52
N ASP A 43 -4.70 -20.45 -10.54
CA ASP A 43 -3.98 -21.72 -10.38
C ASP A 43 -2.55 -21.54 -9.89
N ARG A 44 -1.88 -20.53 -10.40
CA ARG A 44 -0.54 -20.20 -9.95
C ARG A 44 -0.53 -19.75 -8.49
N ILE A 45 -1.49 -18.91 -8.10
CA ILE A 45 -1.59 -18.40 -6.73
C ILE A 45 -1.82 -19.56 -5.75
N VAL A 46 -2.76 -20.47 -6.03
CA VAL A 46 -3.05 -21.60 -5.13
C VAL A 46 -1.88 -22.58 -5.06
N SER A 47 -1.17 -22.79 -6.17
CA SER A 47 0.03 -23.63 -6.22
C SER A 47 1.15 -23.05 -5.34
N GLU A 48 1.48 -21.77 -5.51
CA GLU A 48 2.55 -21.13 -4.75
C GLU A 48 2.18 -20.86 -3.27
N ALA A 49 0.90 -20.70 -2.97
CA ALA A 49 0.41 -20.57 -1.60
C ALA A 49 0.27 -21.93 -0.88
N GLU A 50 0.51 -23.04 -1.59
CA GLU A 50 0.35 -24.40 -1.08
C GLU A 50 -1.04 -24.65 -0.49
N VAL A 51 -2.08 -24.25 -1.23
CA VAL A 51 -3.49 -24.46 -0.87
C VAL A 51 -4.26 -25.04 -2.06
N THR A 52 -5.51 -25.47 -1.80
CA THR A 52 -6.40 -25.95 -2.88
C THR A 52 -7.24 -24.79 -3.45
N ARG A 53 -7.76 -24.94 -4.68
CA ARG A 53 -8.77 -24.04 -5.24
C ARG A 53 -10.00 -23.91 -4.33
N ALA A 54 -10.47 -25.00 -3.75
CA ALA A 54 -11.59 -24.98 -2.82
C ALA A 54 -11.28 -24.12 -1.57
N THR A 55 -10.03 -24.13 -1.11
CA THR A 55 -9.59 -23.27 -0.01
C THR A 55 -9.62 -21.78 -0.41
N LEU A 56 -9.16 -21.45 -1.62
CA LEU A 56 -9.22 -20.07 -2.13
C LEU A 56 -10.68 -19.58 -2.17
N TYR A 57 -11.57 -20.34 -2.84
CA TYR A 57 -12.97 -19.93 -3.01
C TYR A 57 -13.78 -19.92 -1.71
N ARG A 58 -13.30 -20.56 -0.65
CA ARG A 58 -13.88 -20.42 0.69
C ARG A 58 -13.55 -19.06 1.35
N HIS A 59 -12.45 -18.42 0.95
CA HIS A 59 -11.96 -17.17 1.53
C HIS A 59 -12.22 -15.95 0.66
N PHE A 60 -12.30 -16.14 -0.66
CA PHE A 60 -12.47 -15.08 -1.65
C PHE A 60 -13.41 -15.59 -2.75
N ALA A 61 -14.47 -14.84 -3.06
CA ALA A 61 -15.44 -15.23 -4.08
C ALA A 61 -14.81 -15.35 -5.49
N GLY A 62 -13.66 -14.73 -5.70
CA GLY A 62 -12.92 -14.79 -6.94
C GLY A 62 -11.58 -14.05 -6.87
N LYS A 63 -10.90 -13.97 -8.03
CA LYS A 63 -9.63 -13.25 -8.17
C LYS A 63 -9.76 -11.77 -7.80
N GLU A 64 -10.86 -11.14 -8.18
CA GLU A 64 -11.11 -9.71 -7.93
C GLU A 64 -11.19 -9.40 -6.43
N GLU A 65 -11.92 -10.20 -5.65
CA GLU A 65 -11.97 -10.03 -4.19
C GLU A 65 -10.59 -10.25 -3.56
N LEU A 66 -9.81 -11.19 -4.07
CA LEU A 66 -8.41 -11.37 -3.64
C LEU A 66 -7.55 -10.15 -3.97
N VAL A 67 -7.70 -9.54 -5.15
CA VAL A 67 -7.02 -8.30 -5.54
C VAL A 67 -7.39 -7.16 -4.60
N LEU A 68 -8.67 -6.97 -4.31
CA LEU A 68 -9.15 -5.95 -3.36
C LEU A 68 -8.57 -6.17 -1.96
N ALA A 69 -8.52 -7.42 -1.51
CA ALA A 69 -7.91 -7.76 -0.22
C ALA A 69 -6.39 -7.49 -0.19
N CYS A 70 -5.68 -7.75 -1.30
CA CYS A 70 -4.26 -7.42 -1.44
C CYS A 70 -4.03 -5.91 -1.37
N LEU A 71 -4.79 -5.11 -2.14
CA LEU A 71 -4.70 -3.65 -2.10
C LEU A 71 -5.06 -3.10 -0.72
N GLY A 72 -6.08 -3.66 -0.05
CA GLY A 72 -6.43 -3.30 1.32
C GLY A 72 -5.31 -3.56 2.33
N GLN A 73 -4.55 -4.65 2.17
CA GLN A 73 -3.37 -4.92 3.01
C GLN A 73 -2.24 -3.92 2.74
N VAL A 74 -1.99 -3.60 1.47
CA VAL A 74 -0.98 -2.59 1.09
C VAL A 74 -1.38 -1.21 1.62
N ASP A 75 -2.66 -0.82 1.50
CA ASP A 75 -3.19 0.44 2.05
C ASP A 75 -2.98 0.52 3.57
N GLN A 76 -3.35 -0.52 4.31
CA GLN A 76 -3.13 -0.56 5.76
C GLN A 76 -1.66 -0.42 6.13
N GLY A 77 -0.76 -1.09 5.41
CA GLY A 77 0.69 -0.98 5.60
C GLY A 77 1.20 0.44 5.31
N MET A 78 0.73 1.07 4.24
CA MET A 78 1.09 2.44 3.87
C MET A 78 0.61 3.44 4.93
N ARG A 79 -0.65 3.33 5.36
CA ARG A 79 -1.20 4.17 6.43
C ARG A 79 -0.39 4.03 7.71
N ALA A 80 -0.13 2.81 8.14
CA ALA A 80 0.65 2.55 9.35
C ALA A 80 2.07 3.12 9.25
N GLY A 81 2.72 2.98 8.08
CA GLY A 81 4.07 3.50 7.83
C GLY A 81 4.12 5.04 7.85
N VAL A 82 3.15 5.71 7.21
CA VAL A 82 3.03 7.19 7.23
C VAL A 82 2.82 7.69 8.66
N GLU A 83 1.86 7.11 9.41
CA GLU A 83 1.60 7.53 10.78
C GLU A 83 2.78 7.23 11.74
N ALA A 84 3.53 6.16 11.49
CA ALA A 84 4.75 5.88 12.23
C ALA A 84 5.82 6.95 11.94
N ALA A 85 6.05 7.29 10.67
CA ALA A 85 7.01 8.31 10.27
C ALA A 85 6.67 9.69 10.87
N VAL A 86 5.39 10.09 10.83
CA VAL A 86 4.90 11.35 11.44
C VAL A 86 5.15 11.36 12.95
N ARG A 87 4.80 10.28 13.64
CA ARG A 87 4.99 10.18 15.10
C ARG A 87 6.47 10.24 15.49
N GLU A 88 7.34 9.59 14.74
CA GLU A 88 8.79 9.54 14.99
C GLU A 88 9.50 10.86 14.69
N ALA A 89 8.95 11.68 13.80
CA ALA A 89 9.47 13.02 13.47
C ALA A 89 9.32 14.02 14.62
N GLY A 90 8.44 13.75 15.59
CA GLY A 90 8.19 14.65 16.71
C GLY A 90 7.23 15.80 16.36
N PRO A 91 7.30 16.93 17.06
CA PRO A 91 6.26 17.99 16.99
C PRO A 91 6.38 18.92 15.76
N SER A 92 7.43 18.83 14.97
CA SER A 92 7.63 19.69 13.81
C SER A 92 6.88 19.16 12.59
N ALA A 93 5.89 19.88 12.09
CA ALA A 93 5.14 19.53 10.91
C ALA A 93 6.04 19.42 9.66
N ALA A 94 7.02 20.30 9.51
CA ALA A 94 7.99 20.24 8.41
C ALA A 94 8.85 18.97 8.49
N ASP A 95 9.26 18.54 9.69
CA ASP A 95 10.00 17.30 9.85
C ASP A 95 9.10 16.06 9.64
N ALA A 96 7.81 16.15 9.99
CA ALA A 96 6.83 15.11 9.66
C ALA A 96 6.68 14.94 8.14
N VAL A 97 6.59 16.02 7.37
CA VAL A 97 6.55 15.97 5.90
C VAL A 97 7.82 15.34 5.34
N ARG A 98 9.01 15.70 5.85
CA ARG A 98 10.29 15.08 5.46
C ARG A 98 10.35 13.60 5.82
N ALA A 99 9.83 13.22 6.99
CA ALA A 99 9.79 11.82 7.43
C ALA A 99 8.88 10.97 6.53
N VAL A 100 7.72 11.48 6.13
CA VAL A 100 6.85 10.84 5.13
C VAL A 100 7.59 10.66 3.79
N ALA A 101 8.31 11.69 3.33
CA ALA A 101 9.12 11.59 2.12
C ALA A 101 10.26 10.56 2.27
N GLY A 102 10.87 10.50 3.46
CA GLY A 102 11.86 9.48 3.82
C GLY A 102 11.32 8.05 3.78
N PHE A 103 10.11 7.84 4.32
CA PHE A 103 9.41 6.56 4.24
C PHE A 103 9.16 6.13 2.79
N ILE A 104 8.72 7.05 1.93
CA ILE A 104 8.51 6.80 0.49
C ILE A 104 9.83 6.41 -0.19
N THR A 105 10.91 7.13 0.05
CA THR A 105 12.23 6.83 -0.54
C THR A 105 12.80 5.51 -0.02
N GLY A 106 12.52 5.14 1.22
CA GLY A 106 12.82 3.80 1.75
C GLY A 106 12.18 2.69 0.92
N GLY A 107 10.92 2.88 0.52
CA GLY A 107 10.22 1.99 -0.40
C GLY A 107 10.88 1.93 -1.79
N ILE A 108 11.25 3.09 -2.37
CA ILE A 108 11.90 3.16 -3.69
C ILE A 108 13.26 2.42 -3.71
N ARG A 109 14.00 2.46 -2.59
CA ARG A 109 15.28 1.75 -2.43
C ARG A 109 15.14 0.28 -2.09
N SER A 110 13.94 -0.20 -1.80
CA SER A 110 13.75 -1.61 -1.43
C SER A 110 14.01 -2.55 -2.60
N GLU A 111 14.56 -3.72 -2.30
CA GLU A 111 14.76 -4.77 -3.28
C GLU A 111 13.41 -5.18 -3.92
N GLY A 112 13.40 -5.36 -5.21
CA GLY A 112 12.19 -5.74 -5.94
C GLY A 112 11.16 -4.60 -6.12
N PHE A 113 11.54 -3.34 -5.89
CA PHE A 113 10.66 -2.20 -6.15
C PHE A 113 10.18 -2.16 -7.61
N ARG A 114 8.87 -2.03 -7.81
CA ARG A 114 8.20 -1.99 -9.12
C ARG A 114 7.17 -0.86 -9.20
N GLY A 115 7.45 0.26 -8.54
CA GLY A 115 6.54 1.40 -8.52
C GLY A 115 5.42 1.30 -7.49
N CYS A 116 4.43 2.14 -7.66
CA CYS A 116 3.28 2.17 -6.78
C CYS A 116 2.28 1.07 -7.15
N ALA A 117 1.96 0.17 -6.21
CA ALA A 117 0.97 -0.89 -6.42
C ALA A 117 -0.41 -0.37 -6.85
N PHE A 118 -0.80 0.81 -6.35
CA PHE A 118 -2.08 1.43 -6.71
C PHE A 118 -2.06 2.02 -8.13
N LEU A 119 -0.96 2.67 -8.55
CA LEU A 119 -0.84 3.16 -9.93
C LEU A 119 -0.81 1.99 -10.91
N ASN A 120 -0.10 0.90 -10.58
CA ASN A 120 -0.09 -0.31 -11.39
C ASN A 120 -1.50 -0.90 -11.52
N ALA A 121 -2.23 -1.00 -10.41
CA ALA A 121 -3.62 -1.50 -10.42
C ALA A 121 -4.56 -0.59 -11.25
N ALA A 122 -4.41 0.75 -11.18
CA ALA A 122 -5.22 1.67 -11.97
C ALA A 122 -5.03 1.49 -13.48
N VAL A 123 -3.80 1.19 -13.93
CA VAL A 123 -3.51 0.92 -15.35
C VAL A 123 -4.18 -0.39 -15.81
N GLU A 124 -4.21 -1.40 -14.95
CA GLU A 124 -4.84 -2.68 -15.27
C GLU A 124 -6.39 -2.64 -15.16
N TYR A 125 -6.95 -1.73 -14.38
CA TYR A 125 -8.39 -1.54 -14.20
C TYR A 125 -8.77 -0.09 -14.55
N PRO A 126 -8.83 0.26 -15.85
CA PRO A 126 -9.04 1.64 -16.29
C PRO A 126 -10.49 2.14 -16.13
N ASP A 127 -11.47 1.25 -15.94
CA ASP A 127 -12.85 1.62 -15.72
C ASP A 127 -13.01 2.30 -14.35
N PRO A 128 -13.42 3.58 -14.30
CA PRO A 128 -13.54 4.32 -13.04
C PRO A 128 -14.59 3.75 -12.09
N ASP A 129 -15.59 3.02 -12.60
CA ASP A 129 -16.64 2.40 -11.78
C ASP A 129 -16.23 1.01 -11.25
N HIS A 130 -15.11 0.47 -11.71
CA HIS A 130 -14.64 -0.83 -11.27
C HIS A 130 -14.20 -0.80 -9.79
N PRO A 131 -14.57 -1.79 -8.93
CA PRO A 131 -14.25 -1.78 -7.51
C PRO A 131 -12.74 -1.63 -7.20
N VAL A 132 -11.88 -2.24 -8.01
CA VAL A 132 -10.40 -2.11 -7.87
C VAL A 132 -9.98 -0.67 -8.13
N HIS A 133 -10.52 0.00 -9.17
CA HIS A 133 -10.23 1.40 -9.45
C HIS A 133 -10.71 2.31 -8.31
N GLN A 134 -11.90 2.06 -7.79
CA GLN A 134 -12.42 2.80 -6.63
C GLN A 134 -11.54 2.64 -5.39
N ALA A 135 -10.99 1.46 -5.14
CA ALA A 135 -10.03 1.24 -4.05
C ALA A 135 -8.74 2.05 -4.26
N VAL A 136 -8.27 2.19 -5.51
CA VAL A 136 -7.14 3.06 -5.85
C VAL A 136 -7.46 4.52 -5.55
N LEU A 137 -8.62 5.00 -5.99
CA LEU A 137 -9.04 6.40 -5.76
C LEU A 137 -9.16 6.71 -4.25
N ALA A 138 -9.75 5.80 -3.47
CA ALA A 138 -9.87 5.95 -2.03
C ALA A 138 -8.50 6.04 -1.32
N HIS A 139 -7.53 5.21 -1.72
CA HIS A 139 -6.16 5.30 -1.21
C HIS A 139 -5.50 6.64 -1.56
N ARG A 140 -5.62 7.09 -2.82
CA ARG A 140 -5.03 8.34 -3.29
C ARG A 140 -5.62 9.54 -2.58
N GLN A 141 -6.93 9.56 -2.39
CA GLN A 141 -7.63 10.63 -1.66
C GLN A 141 -7.15 10.72 -0.22
N TRP A 142 -7.10 9.58 0.49
CA TRP A 142 -6.56 9.55 1.85
C TRP A 142 -5.12 10.10 1.91
N PHE A 143 -4.25 9.68 0.97
CA PHE A 143 -2.86 10.12 1.00
C PHE A 143 -2.72 11.61 0.72
N LEU A 144 -3.49 12.14 -0.25
CA LEU A 144 -3.54 13.58 -0.53
C LEU A 144 -4.02 14.36 0.69
N GLU A 145 -5.14 13.96 1.29
CA GLU A 145 -5.69 14.60 2.50
C GLU A 145 -4.65 14.63 3.62
N ARG A 146 -4.01 13.51 3.91
CA ARG A 146 -3.03 13.40 4.99
C ARG A 146 -1.81 14.29 4.79
N VAL A 147 -1.29 14.36 3.57
CA VAL A 147 -0.14 15.22 3.25
C VAL A 147 -0.54 16.69 3.26
N THR A 148 -1.72 17.03 2.75
CA THR A 148 -2.26 18.40 2.78
C THR A 148 -2.44 18.89 4.21
N GLU A 149 -2.95 18.05 5.14
CA GLU A 149 -3.04 18.39 6.56
C GLU A 149 -1.67 18.78 7.16
N LEU A 150 -0.64 17.95 6.92
CA LEU A 150 0.71 18.23 7.41
C LEU A 150 1.30 19.52 6.82
N LEU A 151 1.07 19.77 5.53
CA LEU A 151 1.54 21.00 4.87
C LEU A 151 0.78 22.24 5.35
N ALA A 152 -0.51 22.12 5.65
CA ALA A 152 -1.30 23.18 6.24
C ALA A 152 -0.81 23.56 7.66
N GLU A 153 -0.37 22.57 8.45
CA GLU A 153 0.29 22.83 9.73
C GLU A 153 1.61 23.61 9.57
N VAL A 154 2.37 23.37 8.48
CA VAL A 154 3.59 24.13 8.16
C VAL A 154 3.26 25.57 7.75
N ALA A 155 2.27 25.74 6.86
CA ALA A 155 1.87 27.04 6.31
C ALA A 155 1.11 27.91 7.32
N GLY A 156 0.40 27.30 8.28
CA GLY A 156 -0.55 27.98 9.17
C GLY A 156 -1.85 28.39 8.46
N GLU A 157 -2.07 27.92 7.22
CA GLU A 157 -3.25 28.17 6.37
C GLU A 157 -3.50 26.95 5.46
N PRO A 158 -4.64 26.87 4.74
CA PRO A 158 -4.90 25.79 3.78
C PRO A 158 -3.79 25.64 2.72
N ALA A 159 -3.40 24.41 2.42
CA ALA A 159 -2.25 24.10 1.59
C ALA A 159 -2.56 23.06 0.47
N GLU A 160 -3.75 23.16 -0.15
CA GLU A 160 -4.22 22.21 -1.17
C GLU A 160 -3.28 22.13 -2.37
N GLU A 161 -2.77 23.26 -2.87
CA GLU A 161 -1.83 23.29 -3.99
C GLU A 161 -0.52 22.56 -3.64
N ALA A 162 0.02 22.80 -2.46
CA ALA A 162 1.22 22.13 -1.97
C ALA A 162 1.01 20.62 -1.77
N GLY A 163 -0.19 20.22 -1.32
CA GLY A 163 -0.59 18.81 -1.24
C GLY A 163 -0.57 18.13 -2.61
N HIS A 164 -1.15 18.78 -3.62
CA HIS A 164 -1.10 18.30 -5.00
C HIS A 164 0.32 18.22 -5.55
N ASP A 165 1.15 19.24 -5.30
CA ASP A 165 2.56 19.26 -5.71
C ASP A 165 3.32 18.08 -5.10
N PHE A 166 3.15 17.81 -3.80
CA PHE A 166 3.77 16.69 -3.13
C PHE A 166 3.35 15.35 -3.76
N VAL A 167 2.05 15.15 -4.01
CA VAL A 167 1.53 13.91 -4.61
C VAL A 167 2.06 13.73 -6.03
N MET A 168 2.14 14.78 -6.84
CA MET A 168 2.73 14.73 -8.18
C MET A 168 4.22 14.39 -8.14
N LEU A 169 5.00 14.97 -7.23
CA LEU A 169 6.41 14.64 -7.01
C LEU A 169 6.58 13.17 -6.60
N ARG A 170 5.73 12.70 -5.68
CA ARG A 170 5.73 11.29 -5.25
C ARG A 170 5.42 10.34 -6.40
N ASP A 171 4.39 10.61 -7.19
CA ASP A 171 4.00 9.75 -8.30
C ASP A 171 5.10 9.71 -9.38
N GLY A 172 5.72 10.85 -9.67
CA GLY A 172 6.89 10.94 -10.53
C GLY A 172 8.08 10.12 -10.00
N ALA A 173 8.36 10.20 -8.70
CA ALA A 173 9.43 9.43 -8.07
C ALA A 173 9.15 7.91 -8.10
N MET A 174 7.88 7.49 -7.88
CA MET A 174 7.48 6.09 -7.97
C MET A 174 7.66 5.53 -9.39
N ALA A 175 7.37 6.31 -10.42
CA ALA A 175 7.59 5.92 -11.82
C ALA A 175 9.08 5.91 -12.18
N ALA A 176 9.82 6.97 -11.81
CA ALA A 176 11.24 7.09 -12.09
C ALA A 176 12.10 6.02 -11.39
N GLY A 177 11.70 5.60 -10.19
CA GLY A 177 12.38 4.53 -9.43
C GLY A 177 12.36 3.17 -10.12
N CYS A 178 11.46 2.95 -11.09
CA CYS A 178 11.45 1.75 -11.93
C CYS A 178 12.43 1.84 -13.11
N LEU A 179 12.92 3.03 -13.44
CA LEU A 179 13.65 3.32 -14.69
C LEU A 179 15.08 3.83 -14.47
N SER A 180 15.37 4.32 -13.26
CA SER A 180 16.59 5.03 -12.95
C SER A 180 17.19 4.55 -11.63
N ASP A 181 18.41 5.04 -11.31
CA ASP A 181 19.07 4.78 -10.03
C ASP A 181 18.18 5.22 -8.85
N PRO A 182 17.80 4.32 -7.94
CA PRO A 182 16.95 4.62 -6.79
C PRO A 182 17.51 5.72 -5.87
N GLU A 183 18.84 5.84 -5.74
CA GLU A 183 19.46 6.88 -4.92
C GLU A 183 19.30 8.26 -5.56
N LEU A 184 19.52 8.37 -6.88
CA LEU A 184 19.31 9.60 -7.61
C LEU A 184 17.84 10.05 -7.57
N VAL A 185 16.90 9.11 -7.78
CA VAL A 185 15.46 9.38 -7.72
C VAL A 185 15.05 9.85 -6.32
N SER A 186 15.50 9.15 -5.29
CA SER A 186 15.23 9.50 -3.89
C SER A 186 15.75 10.89 -3.53
N ALA A 187 17.00 11.20 -3.89
CA ALA A 187 17.60 12.50 -3.63
C ALA A 187 16.86 13.62 -4.39
N THR A 188 16.40 13.36 -5.61
CA THR A 188 15.64 14.32 -6.41
C THR A 188 14.25 14.58 -5.82
N PHE A 189 13.56 13.53 -5.39
CA PHE A 189 12.26 13.65 -4.72
C PHE A 189 12.38 14.46 -3.41
N LEU A 190 13.35 14.14 -2.55
CA LEU A 190 13.57 14.86 -1.28
C LEU A 190 13.87 16.34 -1.52
N ARG A 191 14.68 16.69 -2.53
CA ARG A 191 14.91 18.11 -2.89
C ARG A 191 13.63 18.79 -3.37
N GLY A 192 12.77 18.09 -4.11
CA GLY A 192 11.45 18.59 -4.51
C GLY A 192 10.57 18.91 -3.32
N VAL A 193 10.49 17.99 -2.35
CA VAL A 193 9.74 18.18 -1.10
C VAL A 193 10.27 19.38 -0.29
N ASP A 194 11.60 19.51 -0.17
CA ASP A 194 12.18 20.71 0.46
C ASP A 194 11.86 22.00 -0.31
N GLY A 195 11.67 21.92 -1.63
CA GLY A 195 11.19 23.02 -2.45
C GLY A 195 9.76 23.45 -2.09
N VAL A 196 8.87 22.47 -1.93
CA VAL A 196 7.48 22.70 -1.49
C VAL A 196 7.45 23.34 -0.10
N LEU A 197 8.19 22.77 0.87
CA LEU A 197 8.26 23.32 2.23
C LEU A 197 8.76 24.78 2.24
N ARG A 198 9.84 25.09 1.54
CA ARG A 198 10.35 26.49 1.44
C ARG A 198 9.38 27.46 0.80
N ALA A 199 8.48 26.99 -0.06
CA ALA A 199 7.45 27.85 -0.66
C ALA A 199 6.37 28.25 0.35
N LEU A 200 6.13 27.42 1.37
CA LEU A 200 5.16 27.67 2.43
C LEU A 200 5.70 28.56 3.57
N GLU A 201 7.03 28.65 3.73
CA GLU A 201 7.67 29.46 4.78
C GLU A 201 7.74 30.97 4.44
N LYS A 202 7.12 31.41 3.35
CA LYS A 202 7.12 32.81 2.88
C LYS A 202 5.91 33.56 3.36
#